data_40c39bb36b4ea1e87b9013e93606e33a
#
_entry.id   40c39bb36b4ea1e87b9013e93606e33a
#
_cell.length_a   1.000
_cell.length_b   1.000
_cell.length_c   1.000
_cell.angle_alpha   90.00
_cell.angle_beta   90.00
_cell.angle_gamma   90.00
#
_symmetry.space_group_name_H-M   'P 1'
#
loop_
_entity.id
_entity.type
_entity.pdbx_description
1 polymer ?
#
loop_
_entity_poly.entity_id
_entity_poly.type
_entity_poly.pdbx_seq_one_letter_code
_entity_poly.pdbx_strand_id
1 'polypeptide(L)'
;AEVHDCFTPTELVLYEDLGFSPRGTAWQDVMDGFFDLEGKLPVNPDGGLKSFGHPIGASGLRMMYEMWLQMRGEAGPRQIKNPKVGLTHNLGGAPGRCVSFVSVVGSQVG
;
A
#
# COMPACT_ATOMS: atom_id res chain seq x y z
N ALA A 1 -0.36 -4.21 -1.96
CA ALA A 1 -0.17 -2.78 -2.24
C ALA A 1 0.58 -2.08 -1.10
N GLU A 2 1.18 -0.92 -1.38
CA GLU A 2 1.74 -0.01 -0.40
C GLU A 2 1.00 1.33 -0.51
N VAL A 3 0.40 1.79 0.59
CA VAL A 3 -0.37 3.04 0.61
C VAL A 3 0.16 3.98 1.69
N HIS A 4 -0.16 5.25 1.56
CA HIS A 4 0.27 6.30 2.49
C HIS A 4 -0.54 6.26 3.78
N ASP A 5 -0.04 5.54 4.77
CA ASP A 5 -0.67 5.30 6.08
C ASP A 5 -0.15 6.21 7.19
N CYS A 6 0.22 7.45 6.86
CA CYS A 6 0.73 8.40 7.87
C CYS A 6 -0.25 8.61 9.03
N PHE A 7 -1.56 8.54 8.77
CA PHE A 7 -2.63 8.52 9.76
C PHE A 7 -3.64 7.44 9.44
N THR A 8 -4.17 6.77 10.46
CA THR A 8 -5.17 5.71 10.32
C THR A 8 -6.40 6.13 9.50
N PRO A 9 -6.99 7.32 9.70
CA PRO A 9 -8.11 7.76 8.86
C PRO A 9 -7.72 7.94 7.39
N THR A 10 -6.49 8.37 7.10
CA THR A 10 -6.00 8.51 5.73
C THR A 10 -5.99 7.15 5.02
N GLU A 11 -5.43 6.15 5.67
CA GLU A 11 -5.39 4.78 5.13
C GLU A 11 -6.79 4.23 4.86
N LEU A 12 -7.73 4.41 5.79
CA LEU A 12 -9.11 3.95 5.63
C LEU A 12 -9.81 4.60 4.43
N VAL A 13 -9.64 5.92 4.25
CA VAL A 13 -10.20 6.64 3.10
C VAL A 13 -9.56 6.19 1.80
N LEU A 14 -8.24 5.92 1.79
CA LEU A 14 -7.53 5.46 0.61
C LEU A 14 -8.04 4.10 0.10
N TYR A 15 -8.44 3.20 0.97
CA TYR A 15 -9.01 1.92 0.54
C TYR A 15 -10.26 2.09 -0.33
N GLU A 16 -11.07 3.09 -0.03
CA GLU A 16 -12.25 3.43 -0.82
C GLU A 16 -11.92 4.25 -2.06
N ASP A 17 -11.05 5.24 -1.94
CA ASP A 17 -10.66 6.11 -3.05
C ASP A 17 -9.86 5.37 -4.14
N LEU A 18 -9.06 4.38 -3.76
CA LEU A 18 -8.34 3.50 -4.67
C LEU A 18 -9.24 2.37 -5.23
N GLY A 19 -10.48 2.26 -4.78
CA GLY A 19 -11.41 1.25 -5.22
C GLY A 19 -11.15 -0.15 -4.66
N PHE A 20 -10.38 -0.26 -3.58
CA PHE A 20 -10.15 -1.53 -2.90
C PHE A 20 -11.39 -2.00 -2.14
N SER A 21 -12.16 -1.06 -1.61
CA SER A 21 -13.44 -1.28 -0.94
C SER A 21 -14.53 -0.39 -1.52
N PRO A 22 -15.80 -0.82 -1.55
CA PRO A 22 -16.91 0.06 -1.84
C PRO A 22 -17.01 1.19 -0.82
N ARG A 23 -17.55 2.35 -1.23
CA ARG A 23 -17.68 3.51 -0.34
C ARG A 23 -18.48 3.18 0.93
N GLY A 24 -17.92 3.54 2.08
CA GLY A 24 -18.51 3.33 3.38
C GLY A 24 -18.29 1.94 3.97
N THR A 25 -17.54 1.05 3.32
CA THR A 25 -17.34 -0.35 3.76
C THR A 25 -15.90 -0.72 4.11
N ALA A 26 -14.94 0.16 3.90
CA ALA A 26 -13.54 -0.15 4.14
C ALA A 26 -13.27 -0.64 5.56
N TRP A 27 -13.97 -0.10 6.56
CA TRP A 27 -13.83 -0.51 7.94
C TRP A 27 -14.24 -1.98 8.17
N GLN A 28 -15.25 -2.48 7.44
CA GLN A 28 -15.68 -3.88 7.50
C GLN A 28 -14.61 -4.79 6.90
N ASP A 29 -14.09 -4.41 5.73
CA ASP A 29 -13.03 -5.17 5.06
C ASP A 29 -11.75 -5.25 5.93
N VAL A 30 -11.42 -4.16 6.64
CA VAL A 30 -10.32 -4.17 7.62
C VAL A 30 -10.61 -5.16 8.76
N MET A 31 -11.80 -5.11 9.34
CA MET A 31 -12.18 -6.00 10.44
C MET A 31 -12.23 -7.47 10.02
N ASP A 32 -12.56 -7.74 8.77
CA ASP A 32 -12.63 -9.08 8.19
C ASP A 32 -11.25 -9.61 7.72
N GLY A 33 -10.18 -8.84 7.88
CA GLY A 33 -8.83 -9.23 7.49
C GLY A 33 -8.57 -9.22 5.99
N PHE A 34 -9.37 -8.50 5.22
CA PHE A 34 -9.25 -8.44 3.76
C PHE A 34 -7.88 -7.90 3.32
N PHE A 35 -7.32 -6.95 4.09
CA PHE A 35 -6.04 -6.29 3.82
C PHE A 35 -4.86 -6.86 4.58
N ASP A 36 -5.06 -7.90 5.39
CA ASP A 36 -4.00 -8.58 6.12
C ASP A 36 -3.02 -9.27 5.16
N LEU A 37 -1.85 -9.65 5.67
CA LEU A 37 -0.80 -10.27 4.86
C LEU A 37 -1.29 -11.50 4.06
N GLU A 38 -2.18 -12.30 4.66
CA GLU A 38 -2.80 -13.46 4.03
C GLU A 38 -4.21 -13.18 3.49
N GLY A 39 -4.62 -11.90 3.52
CA GLY A 39 -5.91 -11.45 3.01
C GLY A 39 -5.98 -11.44 1.49
N LYS A 40 -7.13 -11.06 0.97
CA LYS A 40 -7.37 -11.02 -0.49
C LYS A 40 -6.55 -9.93 -1.20
N LEU A 41 -6.32 -8.81 -0.53
CA LEU A 41 -5.54 -7.69 -1.05
C LEU A 41 -4.58 -7.18 0.05
N PRO A 42 -3.43 -7.82 0.25
CA PRO A 42 -2.49 -7.37 1.26
C PRO A 42 -2.03 -5.93 1.04
N VAL A 43 -2.12 -5.12 2.11
CA VAL A 43 -1.71 -3.72 2.11
C VAL A 43 -0.65 -3.49 3.18
N ASN A 44 0.37 -2.72 2.83
CA ASN A 44 1.50 -2.40 3.69
C ASN A 44 2.14 -3.65 4.34
N PRO A 45 2.54 -4.66 3.55
CA PRO A 45 3.10 -5.89 4.10
C PRO A 45 4.39 -5.66 4.91
N ASP A 46 5.11 -4.58 4.67
CA ASP A 46 6.29 -4.20 5.43
C ASP A 46 5.98 -3.44 6.73
N GLY A 47 4.70 -3.18 7.02
CA GLY A 47 4.23 -2.44 8.19
C GLY A 47 3.93 -0.97 7.92
N GLY A 48 4.16 -0.48 6.71
CA GLY A 48 3.84 0.88 6.29
C GLY A 48 4.66 1.97 6.97
N LEU A 49 4.22 3.22 6.81
CA LEU A 49 4.89 4.38 7.40
C LEU A 49 4.88 4.34 8.94
N LYS A 50 3.85 3.75 9.53
CA LYS A 50 3.69 3.66 10.99
C LYS A 50 4.75 2.78 11.64
N SER A 51 5.10 1.66 11.02
CA SER A 51 6.07 0.72 11.58
C SER A 51 7.48 0.97 11.05
N PHE A 52 7.61 1.35 9.78
CA PHE A 52 8.90 1.56 9.12
C PHE A 52 9.47 2.96 9.35
N GLY A 53 8.61 3.91 9.65
CA GLY A 53 8.95 5.34 9.72
C GLY A 53 8.61 6.08 8.43
N HIS A 54 8.60 7.41 8.50
CA HIS A 54 8.22 8.28 7.39
C HIS A 54 9.28 9.33 7.07
N PRO A 55 10.44 8.94 6.53
CA PRO A 55 11.38 9.92 5.95
C PRO A 55 10.77 10.45 4.65
N ILE A 56 10.28 11.68 4.66
CA ILE A 56 9.44 12.29 3.62
C ILE A 56 10.03 12.10 2.21
N GLY A 57 11.33 12.32 2.04
CA GLY A 57 12.00 12.16 0.75
C GLY A 57 12.26 10.71 0.32
N ALA A 58 12.06 9.73 1.19
CA ALA A 58 12.41 8.33 0.93
C ALA A 58 11.21 7.37 0.98
N SER A 59 10.08 7.77 1.55
CA SER A 59 8.92 6.88 1.73
C SER A 59 8.39 6.31 0.41
N GLY A 60 8.33 7.11 -0.65
CA GLY A 60 7.92 6.63 -1.97
C GLY A 60 8.88 5.59 -2.55
N LEU A 61 10.19 5.79 -2.36
CA LEU A 61 11.21 4.82 -2.78
C LEU A 61 11.14 3.54 -1.97
N ARG A 62 10.86 3.63 -0.66
CA ARG A 62 10.65 2.46 0.19
C ARG A 62 9.47 1.60 -0.33
N MET A 63 8.35 2.22 -0.67
CA MET A 63 7.19 1.52 -1.22
C MET A 63 7.54 0.80 -2.53
N MET A 64 8.28 1.45 -3.41
CA MET A 64 8.76 0.84 -4.65
C MET A 64 9.73 -0.31 -4.39
N TYR A 65 10.60 -0.17 -3.40
CA TYR A 65 11.54 -1.23 -3.01
C TYR A 65 10.80 -2.45 -2.45
N GLU A 66 9.75 -2.25 -1.64
CA GLU A 66 8.92 -3.36 -1.19
C GLU A 66 8.24 -4.08 -2.37
N MET A 67 7.68 -3.35 -3.33
CA MET A 67 7.11 -3.97 -4.54
C MET A 67 8.16 -4.75 -5.32
N TRP A 68 9.38 -4.22 -5.44
CA TRP A 68 10.49 -4.91 -6.09
C TRP A 68 10.84 -6.23 -5.38
N LEU A 69 10.94 -6.24 -4.05
CA LEU A 69 11.19 -7.46 -3.27
C LEU A 69 10.05 -8.48 -3.44
N GLN A 70 8.80 -8.02 -3.35
CA GLN A 70 7.63 -8.88 -3.50
C GLN A 70 7.58 -9.55 -4.89
N MET A 71 7.83 -8.80 -5.96
CA MET A 71 7.80 -9.33 -7.33
C MET A 71 8.94 -10.34 -7.60
N ARG A 72 10.04 -10.24 -6.88
CA ARG A 72 11.19 -11.15 -6.98
C ARG A 72 11.09 -12.36 -6.06
N GLY A 73 10.11 -12.40 -5.16
CA GLY A 73 10.02 -13.44 -4.14
C GLY A 73 11.07 -13.33 -3.03
N GLU A 74 11.59 -12.14 -2.80
CA GLU A 74 12.71 -11.86 -1.88
C GLU A 74 12.26 -11.12 -0.60
N ALA A 75 10.95 -11.03 -0.35
CA ALA A 75 10.42 -10.29 0.82
C ALA A 75 10.50 -11.08 2.14
N GLY A 76 11.03 -12.30 2.15
CA GLY A 76 11.20 -13.10 3.36
C GLY A 76 9.88 -13.46 4.04
N PRO A 77 9.75 -13.30 5.37
CA PRO A 77 8.55 -13.71 6.10
C PRO A 77 7.26 -12.98 5.69
N ARG A 78 7.37 -11.80 5.08
CA ARG A 78 6.24 -11.00 4.59
C ARG A 78 5.93 -11.21 3.11
N GLN A 79 6.53 -12.23 2.48
CA GLN A 79 6.32 -12.54 1.07
C GLN A 79 4.87 -12.91 0.79
N ILE A 80 4.23 -12.15 -0.08
CA ILE A 80 2.88 -12.42 -0.58
C ILE A 80 2.96 -13.56 -1.61
N LYS A 81 1.97 -14.44 -1.59
CA LYS A 81 1.92 -15.58 -2.48
C LYS A 81 1.61 -15.15 -3.92
N ASN A 82 2.55 -15.44 -4.83
CA ASN A 82 2.41 -15.21 -6.28
C ASN A 82 1.93 -13.79 -6.66
N PRO A 83 2.59 -12.73 -6.21
CA PRO A 83 2.21 -11.38 -6.59
C PRO A 83 2.47 -11.18 -8.09
N LYS A 84 1.50 -10.67 -8.82
CA LYS A 84 1.63 -10.37 -10.25
C LYS A 84 1.65 -8.89 -10.53
N VAL A 85 0.90 -8.14 -9.74
CA VAL A 85 0.76 -6.70 -9.83
C VAL A 85 0.87 -6.10 -8.44
N GLY A 86 1.63 -5.05 -8.30
CA GLY A 86 1.74 -4.24 -7.10
C GLY A 86 1.28 -2.80 -7.39
N LEU A 87 0.73 -2.16 -6.38
CA LEU A 87 0.36 -0.75 -6.46
C LEU A 87 1.05 0.00 -5.33
N THR A 88 1.56 1.17 -5.61
CA THR A 88 2.01 2.09 -4.58
C THR A 88 1.23 3.40 -4.66
N HIS A 89 0.86 3.94 -3.53
CA HIS A 89 0.24 5.26 -3.41
C HIS A 89 1.00 6.09 -2.40
N ASN A 90 1.39 7.29 -2.80
CA ASN A 90 2.02 8.25 -1.90
C ASN A 90 1.30 9.60 -1.96
N LEU A 91 1.12 10.21 -0.81
CA LEU A 91 0.46 11.50 -0.65
C LEU A 91 1.45 12.50 -0.08
N GLY A 92 1.48 13.69 -0.63
CA GLY A 92 2.32 14.78 -0.13
C GLY A 92 1.68 16.14 -0.33
N GLY A 93 2.26 17.15 0.29
CA GLY A 93 1.80 18.53 0.18
C GLY A 93 1.12 19.06 1.43
N ALA A 94 0.44 20.18 1.31
CA ALA A 94 -0.29 20.87 2.37
C ALA A 94 -1.81 20.75 2.14
N PRO A 95 -2.64 20.91 3.18
CA PRO A 95 -4.09 20.94 3.02
C PRO A 95 -4.52 21.89 1.91
N GLY A 96 -5.37 21.42 0.99
CA GLY A 96 -5.81 22.16 -0.20
C GLY A 96 -4.82 22.18 -1.36
N ARG A 97 -3.61 21.63 -1.20
CA ARG A 97 -2.57 21.51 -2.24
C ARG A 97 -1.86 20.16 -2.16
N CYS A 98 -2.60 19.09 -1.94
CA CYS A 98 -2.06 17.75 -1.89
C CYS A 98 -1.75 17.24 -3.29
N VAL A 99 -0.66 16.49 -3.40
CA VAL A 99 -0.30 15.71 -4.59
C VAL A 99 -0.42 14.25 -4.22
N SER A 100 -1.18 13.50 -5.01
CA SER A 100 -1.29 12.06 -4.92
C SER A 100 -0.55 11.43 -6.10
N PHE A 101 0.30 10.48 -5.81
CA PHE A 101 1.05 9.72 -6.81
C PHE A 101 0.71 8.23 -6.68
N VAL A 102 0.32 7.63 -7.78
CA VAL A 102 0.04 6.19 -7.86
C VAL A 102 0.98 5.58 -8.89
N SER A 103 1.59 4.46 -8.54
CA SER A 103 2.31 3.64 -9.52
C SER A 103 1.79 2.21 -9.50
N VAL A 104 1.87 1.55 -10.64
CA VAL A 104 1.54 0.14 -10.81
C VAL A 104 2.77 -0.57 -11.34
N VAL A 105 3.15 -1.66 -10.67
CA VAL A 105 4.34 -2.46 -10.98
C VAL A 105 3.89 -3.88 -11.29
N GLY A 106 4.43 -4.46 -12.33
CA GLY A 106 4.15 -5.84 -12.71
C GLY A 106 5.42 -6.67 -12.85
N SER A 107 5.28 -7.97 -12.71
CA SER A 107 6.39 -8.94 -12.87
C SER A 107 6.77 -9.19 -14.33
N GLN A 108 5.95 -8.75 -15.29
CA GLN A 108 6.19 -8.88 -16.73
C GLN A 108 6.02 -7.52 -17.40
N VAL A 109 7.03 -7.13 -18.16
CA VAL A 109 6.88 -6.07 -19.17
C VAL A 109 6.18 -6.73 -20.34
N GLY A 110 4.96 -6.31 -20.59
CA GLY A 110 4.18 -6.79 -21.72
C GLY A 110 4.76 -6.36 -23.06
#